data_42832afe3f0677f717d1e359f8cc674c
#
_entry.id   42832afe3f0677f717d1e359f8cc674c
#
_cell.length_a   1.000
_cell.length_b   1.000
_cell.length_c   1.000
_cell.angle_alpha   90.00
_cell.angle_beta   90.00
_cell.angle_gamma   90.00
#
_symmetry.space_group_name_H-M   'P 1'
#
loop_
_entity.id
_entity.type
_entity.pdbx_description
1 polymer ?
#
loop_
_entity_poly.entity_id
_entity_poly.type
_entity_poly.pdbx_seq_one_letter_code
_entity_poly.pdbx_strand_id
1 'polypeptide(L)'
;TNVMTCMFSGCASLVVLDLSSFDTSAVLGMGSMFSGCSSLTNLNVESFDTSSVGFMADMFCDCSSLVELDLSSFDTHRVSYIYDLFKGCSALRSLDLSSFDSRSWEGFTSLFDGVDSLCFIKIGRYCDDKLIANIPAKYKGHGVVWENLAGDLFSTIPPLTEGTYSAVVDIDKCTFDVDLSNERFTGSPIYKTVNSRDGLKEGEDYSVSYSDNVRCGTATIKVVGAGVFRGEQIYHFSIERVPAGYTVPTGLKAVYGQILSDVKLPEGFS
;
A
#
# COMPACT_ATOMS: atom_id res chain seq x y z
N THR A 1 2.64 7.58 -40.78
CA THR A 1 1.25 7.47 -40.25
C THR A 1 1.14 8.42 -39.07
N ASN A 2 0.21 9.39 -39.15
CA ASN A 2 0.07 10.42 -38.10
C ASN A 2 -0.81 9.96 -36.95
N VAL A 3 -1.14 8.67 -36.85
CA VAL A 3 -1.99 8.11 -35.78
C VAL A 3 -1.43 6.76 -35.36
N MET A 4 -1.27 6.58 -34.05
CA MET A 4 -0.84 5.34 -33.37
C MET A 4 -1.95 4.78 -32.48
N THR A 5 -3.19 5.16 -32.72
CA THR A 5 -4.35 4.69 -31.97
C THR A 5 -4.46 3.17 -32.04
N CYS A 6 -4.67 2.53 -30.89
CA CYS A 6 -4.82 1.07 -30.73
C CYS A 6 -3.62 0.22 -31.17
N MET A 7 -2.41 0.78 -31.35
CA MET A 7 -1.27 0.05 -31.94
C MET A 7 -0.92 -1.25 -31.20
N PHE A 8 -1.00 -1.25 -29.86
CA PHE A 8 -0.76 -2.42 -29.00
C PHE A 8 -2.01 -2.82 -28.21
N SER A 9 -3.17 -2.27 -28.58
CA SER A 9 -4.41 -2.53 -27.82
C SER A 9 -4.73 -4.02 -27.75
N GLY A 10 -5.05 -4.51 -26.53
CA GLY A 10 -5.36 -5.92 -26.30
C GLY A 10 -4.18 -6.87 -26.29
N CYS A 11 -2.94 -6.37 -26.35
CA CYS A 11 -1.74 -7.20 -26.24
C CYS A 11 -1.54 -7.69 -24.78
N ALA A 12 -2.49 -8.48 -24.27
CA ALA A 12 -2.57 -8.88 -22.87
C ALA A 12 -1.38 -9.71 -22.37
N SER A 13 -0.65 -10.37 -23.26
CA SER A 13 0.56 -11.16 -22.92
C SER A 13 1.86 -10.39 -23.05
N LEU A 14 1.80 -9.10 -23.42
CA LEU A 14 2.98 -8.26 -23.59
C LEU A 14 3.55 -7.88 -22.21
N VAL A 15 4.80 -8.27 -21.96
CA VAL A 15 5.48 -8.01 -20.67
C VAL A 15 6.48 -6.87 -20.78
N VAL A 16 7.22 -6.82 -21.89
CA VAL A 16 8.25 -5.82 -22.16
C VAL A 16 8.12 -5.32 -23.60
N LEU A 17 8.27 -4.03 -23.76
CA LEU A 17 8.22 -3.39 -25.08
C LEU A 17 9.31 -2.32 -25.16
N ASP A 18 10.17 -2.41 -26.21
CA ASP A 18 11.15 -1.39 -26.52
C ASP A 18 10.57 -0.42 -27.55
N LEU A 19 10.41 0.84 -27.16
CA LEU A 19 9.87 1.92 -27.97
C LEU A 19 10.93 2.99 -28.31
N SER A 20 12.19 2.76 -27.98
CA SER A 20 13.26 3.75 -28.10
C SER A 20 13.52 4.23 -29.54
N SER A 21 13.12 3.44 -30.55
CA SER A 21 13.26 3.78 -31.95
C SER A 21 12.01 4.44 -32.59
N PHE A 22 10.96 4.67 -31.78
CA PHE A 22 9.72 5.26 -32.29
C PHE A 22 9.86 6.78 -32.44
N ASP A 23 9.67 7.28 -33.65
CA ASP A 23 9.50 8.72 -33.92
C ASP A 23 8.01 9.06 -33.82
N THR A 24 7.65 9.77 -32.76
CA THR A 24 6.28 10.18 -32.48
C THR A 24 6.01 11.67 -32.74
N SER A 25 7.00 12.42 -33.22
CA SER A 25 6.94 13.89 -33.40
C SER A 25 5.80 14.38 -34.30
N ALA A 26 5.36 13.56 -35.28
CA ALA A 26 4.26 13.87 -36.19
C ALA A 26 2.94 13.18 -35.79
N VAL A 27 2.84 12.54 -34.62
CA VAL A 27 1.64 11.79 -34.24
C VAL A 27 0.59 12.72 -33.66
N LEU A 28 -0.63 12.61 -34.18
CA LEU A 28 -1.78 13.43 -33.77
C LEU A 28 -2.72 12.72 -32.79
N GLY A 29 -2.64 11.40 -32.70
CA GLY A 29 -3.49 10.61 -31.80
C GLY A 29 -2.83 9.33 -31.34
N MET A 30 -2.89 9.08 -30.01
CA MET A 30 -2.34 7.91 -29.32
C MET A 30 -3.41 7.18 -28.49
N GLY A 31 -4.70 7.44 -28.74
CA GLY A 31 -5.78 6.82 -27.98
C GLY A 31 -5.72 5.31 -27.99
N SER A 32 -5.99 4.69 -26.87
CA SER A 32 -5.98 3.24 -26.63
C SER A 32 -4.67 2.52 -27.05
N MET A 33 -3.55 3.25 -27.18
CA MET A 33 -2.31 2.67 -27.75
C MET A 33 -1.84 1.44 -26.99
N PHE A 34 -1.95 1.43 -25.67
CA PHE A 34 -1.58 0.30 -24.80
C PHE A 34 -2.78 -0.29 -24.06
N SER A 35 -4.01 0.10 -24.39
CA SER A 35 -5.21 -0.37 -23.69
C SER A 35 -5.28 -1.89 -23.66
N GLY A 36 -5.51 -2.47 -22.47
CA GLY A 36 -5.59 -3.92 -22.28
C GLY A 36 -4.25 -4.65 -22.30
N CYS A 37 -3.11 -3.96 -22.24
CA CYS A 37 -1.79 -4.58 -22.05
C CYS A 37 -1.62 -5.05 -20.60
N SER A 38 -2.46 -5.99 -20.16
CA SER A 38 -2.64 -6.35 -18.74
C SER A 38 -1.43 -7.04 -18.08
N SER A 39 -0.47 -7.58 -18.86
CA SER A 39 0.77 -8.16 -18.34
C SER A 39 1.96 -7.19 -18.36
N LEU A 40 1.78 -5.96 -18.84
CA LEU A 40 2.85 -4.99 -18.95
C LEU A 40 3.18 -4.44 -17.57
N THR A 41 4.38 -4.71 -17.06
CA THR A 41 4.80 -4.30 -15.70
C THR A 41 5.62 -3.01 -15.69
N ASN A 42 6.27 -2.70 -16.79
CA ASN A 42 7.08 -1.51 -16.99
C ASN A 42 6.94 -1.03 -18.43
N LEU A 43 6.87 0.28 -18.62
CA LEU A 43 6.77 0.90 -19.93
C LEU A 43 7.61 2.18 -19.96
N ASN A 44 8.65 2.19 -20.78
CA ASN A 44 9.44 3.40 -21.01
C ASN A 44 8.91 4.14 -22.25
N VAL A 45 8.41 5.35 -22.00
CA VAL A 45 7.89 6.29 -23.02
C VAL A 45 8.62 7.64 -23.01
N GLU A 46 9.82 7.69 -22.43
CA GLU A 46 10.63 8.91 -22.32
C GLU A 46 10.96 9.51 -23.69
N SER A 47 11.13 8.67 -24.73
CA SER A 47 11.42 9.09 -26.10
C SER A 47 10.22 9.67 -26.85
N PHE A 48 9.01 9.63 -26.28
CA PHE A 48 7.81 10.09 -26.97
C PHE A 48 7.74 11.63 -26.99
N ASP A 49 7.69 12.16 -28.20
CA ASP A 49 7.28 13.54 -28.44
C ASP A 49 5.76 13.57 -28.63
N THR A 50 5.05 14.14 -27.66
CA THR A 50 3.59 14.23 -27.69
C THR A 50 3.08 15.65 -28.00
N SER A 51 3.97 16.57 -28.36
CA SER A 51 3.64 17.99 -28.60
C SER A 51 2.61 18.24 -29.70
N SER A 52 2.43 17.29 -30.61
CA SER A 52 1.44 17.33 -31.68
C SER A 52 0.15 16.57 -31.37
N VAL A 53 0.10 15.82 -30.25
CA VAL A 53 -1.01 14.91 -29.93
C VAL A 53 -2.21 15.69 -29.38
N GLY A 54 -3.38 15.47 -30.02
CA GLY A 54 -4.65 16.06 -29.60
C GLY A 54 -5.60 15.07 -28.91
N PHE A 55 -5.33 13.75 -28.99
CA PHE A 55 -6.19 12.69 -28.48
C PHE A 55 -5.38 11.59 -27.80
N MET A 56 -5.61 11.38 -26.49
CA MET A 56 -4.91 10.38 -25.65
C MET A 56 -5.88 9.49 -24.85
N ALA A 57 -7.18 9.51 -25.15
CA ALA A 57 -8.14 8.72 -24.37
C ALA A 57 -7.79 7.23 -24.34
N ASP A 58 -8.03 6.57 -23.21
CA ASP A 58 -7.80 5.13 -22.97
C ASP A 58 -6.34 4.68 -23.17
N MET A 59 -5.34 5.55 -23.29
CA MET A 59 -4.01 5.17 -23.74
C MET A 59 -3.38 4.06 -22.90
N PHE A 60 -3.60 4.06 -21.59
CA PHE A 60 -3.12 3.04 -20.63
C PHE A 60 -4.26 2.28 -19.95
N CYS A 61 -5.50 2.40 -20.46
CA CYS A 61 -6.66 1.74 -19.87
C CYS A 61 -6.41 0.23 -19.73
N ASP A 62 -6.76 -0.35 -18.56
CA ASP A 62 -6.60 -1.78 -18.22
C ASP A 62 -5.16 -2.32 -18.33
N CYS A 63 -4.14 -1.47 -18.18
CA CYS A 63 -2.75 -1.89 -17.94
C CYS A 63 -2.59 -2.33 -16.47
N SER A 64 -3.28 -3.40 -16.08
CA SER A 64 -3.51 -3.77 -14.67
C SER A 64 -2.26 -4.22 -13.90
N SER A 65 -1.16 -4.57 -14.59
CA SER A 65 0.13 -4.94 -13.97
C SER A 65 1.15 -3.81 -13.94
N LEU A 66 0.85 -2.64 -14.53
CA LEU A 66 1.77 -1.51 -14.59
C LEU A 66 1.94 -0.91 -13.19
N VAL A 67 3.19 -0.87 -12.69
CA VAL A 67 3.48 -0.44 -11.30
C VAL A 67 3.90 1.03 -11.23
N GLU A 68 4.70 1.46 -12.19
CA GLU A 68 5.24 2.81 -12.27
C GLU A 68 5.11 3.35 -13.69
N LEU A 69 4.80 4.63 -13.82
CA LEU A 69 4.70 5.30 -15.10
C LEU A 69 5.22 6.73 -14.99
N ASP A 70 6.30 7.00 -15.71
CA ASP A 70 6.88 8.34 -15.84
C ASP A 70 6.41 8.97 -17.15
N LEU A 71 5.60 10.02 -17.03
CA LEU A 71 5.08 10.81 -18.12
C LEU A 71 5.65 12.26 -18.12
N SER A 72 6.77 12.48 -17.43
CA SER A 72 7.40 13.81 -17.32
C SER A 72 7.85 14.40 -18.65
N SER A 73 8.01 13.56 -19.69
CA SER A 73 8.30 13.99 -21.07
C SER A 73 7.06 14.38 -21.89
N PHE A 74 5.83 14.08 -21.38
CA PHE A 74 4.62 14.29 -22.15
C PHE A 74 4.19 15.76 -22.16
N ASP A 75 4.01 16.29 -23.35
CA ASP A 75 3.38 17.60 -23.57
C ASP A 75 1.89 17.39 -23.89
N THR A 76 1.02 17.84 -23.00
CA THR A 76 -0.43 17.66 -23.13
C THR A 76 -1.18 18.97 -23.44
N HIS A 77 -0.47 20.06 -23.76
CA HIS A 77 -1.09 21.38 -24.00
C HIS A 77 -2.10 21.40 -25.16
N ARG A 78 -1.98 20.48 -26.12
CA ARG A 78 -2.89 20.31 -27.28
C ARG A 78 -3.94 19.23 -27.08
N VAL A 79 -3.82 18.43 -26.01
CA VAL A 79 -4.76 17.34 -25.76
C VAL A 79 -6.09 17.91 -25.34
N SER A 80 -7.16 17.56 -26.05
CA SER A 80 -8.54 17.94 -25.72
C SER A 80 -9.29 16.80 -25.06
N TYR A 81 -9.02 15.54 -25.44
CA TYR A 81 -9.74 14.37 -24.96
C TYR A 81 -8.76 13.37 -24.32
N ILE A 82 -8.97 13.11 -23.03
CA ILE A 82 -8.05 12.32 -22.21
C ILE A 82 -8.80 11.39 -21.22
N TYR A 83 -10.09 11.12 -21.44
CA TYR A 83 -10.88 10.25 -20.57
C TYR A 83 -10.28 8.84 -20.47
N ASP A 84 -10.56 8.16 -19.35
CA ASP A 84 -10.16 6.78 -19.04
C ASP A 84 -8.64 6.49 -19.17
N LEU A 85 -7.77 7.53 -19.10
CA LEU A 85 -6.34 7.41 -19.41
C LEU A 85 -5.64 6.30 -18.62
N PHE A 86 -5.89 6.21 -17.30
CA PHE A 86 -5.30 5.22 -16.40
C PHE A 86 -6.34 4.26 -15.82
N LYS A 87 -7.57 4.26 -16.33
CA LYS A 87 -8.63 3.41 -15.82
C LYS A 87 -8.21 1.94 -15.80
N GLY A 88 -8.46 1.25 -14.68
CA GLY A 88 -8.11 -0.17 -14.52
C GLY A 88 -6.62 -0.45 -14.31
N CYS A 89 -5.75 0.56 -14.20
CA CYS A 89 -4.34 0.39 -13.81
C CYS A 89 -4.24 0.05 -12.32
N SER A 90 -4.76 -1.09 -11.90
CA SER A 90 -4.96 -1.43 -10.48
C SER A 90 -3.66 -1.63 -9.68
N ALA A 91 -2.55 -1.97 -10.35
CA ALA A 91 -1.24 -2.10 -9.72
C ALA A 91 -0.42 -0.79 -9.67
N LEU A 92 -0.90 0.30 -10.31
CA LEU A 92 -0.14 1.54 -10.44
C LEU A 92 0.07 2.20 -9.08
N ARG A 93 1.35 2.34 -8.67
CA ARG A 93 1.76 2.90 -7.37
C ARG A 93 2.39 4.27 -7.50
N SER A 94 3.10 4.51 -8.58
CA SER A 94 3.86 5.75 -8.81
C SER A 94 3.56 6.34 -10.18
N LEU A 95 3.25 7.64 -10.21
CA LEU A 95 2.90 8.34 -11.44
C LEU A 95 3.50 9.74 -11.46
N ASP A 96 4.26 10.07 -12.51
CA ASP A 96 4.76 11.43 -12.75
C ASP A 96 3.94 12.12 -13.84
N LEU A 97 3.19 13.16 -13.45
CA LEU A 97 2.40 14.05 -14.30
C LEU A 97 2.93 15.49 -14.26
N SER A 98 4.20 15.68 -13.94
CA SER A 98 4.76 17.02 -13.72
C SER A 98 4.74 17.94 -14.95
N SER A 99 4.65 17.36 -16.14
CA SER A 99 4.56 18.09 -17.42
C SER A 99 3.12 18.33 -17.89
N PHE A 100 2.13 17.72 -17.23
CA PHE A 100 0.74 17.78 -17.70
C PHE A 100 0.14 19.17 -17.59
N ASP A 101 -0.58 19.55 -18.65
CA ASP A 101 -1.41 20.77 -18.70
C ASP A 101 -2.87 20.37 -18.91
N SER A 102 -3.66 20.43 -17.83
CA SER A 102 -5.07 20.01 -17.86
C SER A 102 -6.05 21.14 -18.21
N ARG A 103 -5.56 22.36 -18.38
CA ARG A 103 -6.42 23.56 -18.55
C ARG A 103 -7.24 23.54 -19.84
N SER A 104 -6.75 22.86 -20.88
CA SER A 104 -7.41 22.75 -22.18
C SER A 104 -8.30 21.53 -22.34
N TRP A 105 -8.38 20.65 -21.34
CA TRP A 105 -9.12 19.39 -21.44
C TRP A 105 -10.64 19.60 -21.46
N GLU A 106 -11.27 19.01 -22.48
CA GLU A 106 -12.73 19.04 -22.66
C GLU A 106 -13.39 17.74 -22.18
N GLY A 107 -12.72 16.57 -22.37
CA GLY A 107 -13.17 15.27 -21.93
C GLY A 107 -12.12 14.60 -21.05
N PHE A 108 -12.42 14.45 -19.73
CA PHE A 108 -11.46 13.97 -18.73
C PHE A 108 -12.14 13.09 -17.64
N THR A 109 -13.22 12.41 -17.97
CA THR A 109 -13.93 11.54 -17.00
C THR A 109 -13.13 10.26 -16.73
N SER A 110 -13.32 9.71 -15.51
CA SER A 110 -12.86 8.36 -15.11
C SER A 110 -11.35 8.11 -15.27
N LEU A 111 -10.52 9.18 -15.19
CA LEU A 111 -9.07 9.08 -15.42
C LEU A 111 -8.40 8.01 -14.56
N PHE A 112 -8.85 7.83 -13.31
CA PHE A 112 -8.25 6.94 -12.32
C PHE A 112 -9.24 5.88 -11.80
N ASP A 113 -10.33 5.58 -12.51
CA ASP A 113 -11.27 4.56 -12.07
C ASP A 113 -10.56 3.19 -11.98
N GLY A 114 -10.63 2.55 -10.79
CA GLY A 114 -9.95 1.27 -10.54
C GLY A 114 -8.43 1.38 -10.31
N VAL A 115 -7.90 2.60 -10.07
CA VAL A 115 -6.52 2.82 -9.64
C VAL A 115 -6.48 2.86 -8.12
N ASP A 116 -6.44 1.69 -7.48
CA ASP A 116 -6.58 1.55 -6.02
C ASP A 116 -5.24 1.46 -5.27
N SER A 117 -4.12 1.42 -6.00
CA SER A 117 -2.78 1.25 -5.42
C SER A 117 -1.90 2.50 -5.49
N LEU A 118 -2.41 3.61 -6.03
CA LEU A 118 -1.62 4.83 -6.18
C LEU A 118 -1.25 5.42 -4.81
N CYS A 119 0.05 5.46 -4.53
CA CYS A 119 0.58 5.97 -3.27
C CYS A 119 1.65 7.05 -3.46
N PHE A 120 2.03 7.34 -4.70
CA PHE A 120 3.00 8.37 -5.01
C PHE A 120 2.60 9.07 -6.31
N ILE A 121 2.46 10.39 -6.29
CA ILE A 121 2.14 11.18 -7.47
C ILE A 121 2.94 12.47 -7.49
N LYS A 122 3.47 12.80 -8.67
CA LYS A 122 4.10 14.10 -8.91
C LYS A 122 3.25 14.87 -9.92
N ILE A 123 2.92 16.10 -9.61
CA ILE A 123 2.09 16.97 -10.43
C ILE A 123 2.81 18.27 -10.77
N GLY A 124 2.47 18.85 -11.90
CA GLY A 124 3.01 20.12 -12.36
C GLY A 124 2.09 21.29 -12.08
N ARG A 125 2.62 22.49 -12.31
CA ARG A 125 1.94 23.78 -12.07
C ARG A 125 0.70 24.03 -12.92
N TYR A 126 0.46 23.23 -13.95
CA TYR A 126 -0.67 23.38 -14.86
C TYR A 126 -1.75 22.32 -14.64
N CYS A 127 -1.62 21.53 -13.57
CA CYS A 127 -2.66 20.60 -13.12
C CYS A 127 -3.74 21.36 -12.37
N ASP A 128 -4.88 21.54 -13.01
CA ASP A 128 -6.02 22.30 -12.48
C ASP A 128 -6.96 21.44 -11.60
N ASP A 129 -8.03 22.07 -11.11
CA ASP A 129 -9.05 21.43 -10.27
C ASP A 129 -9.64 20.15 -10.90
N LYS A 130 -9.72 20.09 -12.23
CA LYS A 130 -10.32 18.99 -12.97
C LYS A 130 -9.49 17.72 -12.83
N LEU A 131 -8.16 17.83 -13.05
CA LEU A 131 -7.26 16.70 -12.85
C LEU A 131 -7.22 16.28 -11.38
N ILE A 132 -7.05 17.27 -10.48
CA ILE A 132 -6.92 17.03 -9.05
C ILE A 132 -8.14 16.31 -8.48
N ALA A 133 -9.35 16.68 -8.89
CA ALA A 133 -10.60 16.04 -8.44
C ALA A 133 -10.72 14.56 -8.86
N ASN A 134 -9.95 14.14 -9.86
CA ASN A 134 -9.91 12.74 -10.32
C ASN A 134 -8.85 11.90 -9.60
N ILE A 135 -7.87 12.51 -8.89
CA ILE A 135 -6.86 11.76 -8.15
C ILE A 135 -7.52 10.90 -7.08
N PRO A 136 -7.16 9.61 -6.96
CA PRO A 136 -7.80 8.69 -6.02
C PRO A 136 -7.74 9.20 -4.58
N ALA A 137 -8.88 9.24 -3.92
CA ALA A 137 -9.00 9.58 -2.50
C ALA A 137 -8.91 8.32 -1.60
N LYS A 138 -8.52 7.17 -2.15
CA LYS A 138 -8.42 5.90 -1.45
C LYS A 138 -7.20 5.12 -1.89
N TYR A 139 -6.62 4.38 -0.94
CA TYR A 139 -5.58 3.39 -1.16
C TYR A 139 -6.02 2.07 -0.52
N LYS A 140 -6.11 0.99 -1.28
CA LYS A 140 -6.62 -0.32 -0.82
C LYS A 140 -7.95 -0.21 -0.04
N GLY A 141 -8.87 0.65 -0.52
CA GLY A 141 -10.16 0.88 0.13
C GLY A 141 -10.19 1.88 1.28
N HIS A 142 -9.04 2.26 1.84
CA HIS A 142 -8.92 3.23 2.93
C HIS A 142 -8.76 4.65 2.41
N GLY A 143 -9.41 5.62 3.07
CA GLY A 143 -9.25 7.04 2.75
C GLY A 143 -7.80 7.50 2.96
N VAL A 144 -7.25 8.22 2.00
CA VAL A 144 -5.90 8.76 2.06
C VAL A 144 -5.88 10.23 2.42
N VAL A 145 -4.77 10.65 3.02
CA VAL A 145 -4.32 12.04 3.11
C VAL A 145 -3.02 12.11 2.30
N TRP A 146 -2.85 13.16 1.53
CA TRP A 146 -1.65 13.38 0.73
C TRP A 146 -0.64 14.22 1.50
N GLU A 147 0.60 13.74 1.61
CA GLU A 147 1.71 14.42 2.27
C GLU A 147 2.70 14.93 1.21
N ASN A 148 3.07 16.22 1.28
CA ASN A 148 4.13 16.77 0.43
C ASN A 148 5.52 16.53 1.03
N LEU A 149 6.57 16.93 0.32
CA LEU A 149 7.96 16.78 0.79
C LEU A 149 8.29 17.64 2.04
N ALA A 150 7.48 18.64 2.36
CA ALA A 150 7.63 19.44 3.57
C ALA A 150 6.92 18.83 4.79
N GLY A 151 6.15 17.77 4.59
CA GLY A 151 5.37 17.08 5.64
C GLY A 151 3.97 17.70 5.84
N ASP A 152 3.53 18.61 4.95
CA ASP A 152 2.18 19.15 5.02
C ASP A 152 1.17 18.12 4.51
N LEU A 153 0.04 18.00 5.21
CA LEU A 153 -1.01 17.04 4.92
C LEU A 153 -2.21 17.71 4.26
N PHE A 154 -2.72 17.09 3.20
CA PHE A 154 -3.84 17.56 2.41
C PHE A 154 -4.88 16.46 2.24
N SER A 155 -6.15 16.76 2.50
CA SER A 155 -7.27 15.86 2.15
C SER A 155 -7.48 15.80 0.62
N THR A 156 -7.07 16.85 -0.08
CA THR A 156 -7.04 16.95 -1.54
C THR A 156 -5.80 17.75 -1.90
N ILE A 157 -5.02 17.29 -2.88
CA ILE A 157 -3.84 18.01 -3.36
C ILE A 157 -4.27 19.42 -3.85
N PRO A 158 -3.55 20.49 -3.47
CA PRO A 158 -3.90 21.83 -3.94
C PRO A 158 -3.72 21.95 -5.47
N PRO A 159 -4.69 22.50 -6.21
CA PRO A 159 -4.58 22.69 -7.64
C PRO A 159 -3.53 23.74 -8.00
N LEU A 160 -3.01 23.68 -9.22
CA LEU A 160 -2.01 24.60 -9.79
C LEU A 160 -0.74 24.74 -8.92
N THR A 161 -0.46 23.72 -8.10
CA THR A 161 0.76 23.62 -7.30
C THR A 161 1.65 22.52 -7.86
N GLU A 162 2.91 22.85 -8.08
CA GLU A 162 3.90 21.84 -8.45
C GLU A 162 4.39 21.12 -7.19
N GLY A 163 4.43 19.79 -7.22
CA GLY A 163 4.91 19.04 -6.07
C GLY A 163 4.86 17.54 -6.24
N THR A 164 5.51 16.89 -5.29
CA THR A 164 5.48 15.44 -5.09
C THR A 164 4.68 15.14 -3.85
N TYR A 165 3.75 14.22 -3.97
CA TYR A 165 2.82 13.84 -2.90
C TYR A 165 2.84 12.33 -2.68
N SER A 166 2.84 11.96 -1.41
CA SER A 166 2.75 10.56 -0.97
C SER A 166 1.43 10.35 -0.24
N ALA A 167 0.76 9.23 -0.51
CA ALA A 167 -0.43 8.84 0.22
C ALA A 167 -0.08 8.42 1.65
N VAL A 168 -0.88 8.83 2.62
CA VAL A 168 -0.80 8.45 4.02
C VAL A 168 -2.15 7.91 4.47
N VAL A 169 -2.16 6.73 5.06
CA VAL A 169 -3.33 6.09 5.64
C VAL A 169 -3.09 5.86 7.14
N ASP A 170 -4.05 6.24 7.97
CA ASP A 170 -4.01 5.99 9.39
C ASP A 170 -4.40 4.54 9.68
N ILE A 171 -3.48 3.76 10.26
CA ILE A 171 -3.72 2.34 10.57
C ILE A 171 -4.81 2.16 11.64
N ASP A 172 -5.10 3.19 12.44
CA ASP A 172 -6.19 3.14 13.43
C ASP A 172 -7.57 2.99 12.78
N LYS A 173 -7.69 3.30 11.49
CA LYS A 173 -8.91 3.11 10.69
C LYS A 173 -9.01 1.74 10.04
N CYS A 174 -7.99 0.90 10.18
CA CYS A 174 -7.95 -0.45 9.64
C CYS A 174 -8.47 -1.45 10.67
N THR A 175 -9.02 -2.56 10.20
CA THR A 175 -9.64 -3.57 11.06
C THR A 175 -8.76 -4.82 11.12
N PHE A 176 -8.37 -5.21 12.33
CA PHE A 176 -7.62 -6.44 12.59
C PHE A 176 -8.46 -7.43 13.40
N ASP A 177 -8.32 -8.69 13.01
CA ASP A 177 -8.83 -9.83 13.77
C ASP A 177 -7.69 -10.37 14.61
N VAL A 178 -7.77 -10.11 15.93
CA VAL A 178 -6.72 -10.43 16.89
C VAL A 178 -7.26 -11.43 17.89
N ASP A 179 -6.59 -12.57 18.03
CA ASP A 179 -6.93 -13.53 19.11
C ASP A 179 -6.49 -12.95 20.44
N LEU A 180 -7.45 -12.52 21.24
CA LEU A 180 -7.25 -11.98 22.59
C LEU A 180 -7.61 -12.98 23.70
N SER A 181 -7.78 -14.26 23.38
CA SER A 181 -8.05 -15.30 24.36
C SER A 181 -6.97 -15.37 25.43
N ASN A 182 -7.36 -15.61 26.68
CA ASN A 182 -6.43 -15.82 27.78
C ASN A 182 -5.58 -17.06 27.54
N GLU A 183 -4.32 -16.97 27.89
CA GLU A 183 -3.36 -18.06 27.77
C GLU A 183 -2.84 -18.51 29.12
N ARG A 184 -2.39 -19.75 29.20
CA ARG A 184 -1.68 -20.25 30.38
C ARG A 184 -0.18 -20.06 30.20
N PHE A 185 0.50 -19.68 31.25
CA PHE A 185 1.95 -19.56 31.24
C PHE A 185 2.62 -20.88 30.87
N THR A 186 3.49 -20.84 29.84
CA THR A 186 4.19 -22.02 29.30
C THR A 186 5.70 -22.01 29.58
N GLY A 187 6.23 -20.89 30.10
CA GLY A 187 7.68 -20.66 30.23
C GLY A 187 8.35 -20.17 28.94
N SER A 188 7.59 -20.08 27.85
CA SER A 188 8.06 -19.62 26.54
C SER A 188 7.25 -18.41 26.06
N PRO A 189 7.75 -17.61 25.10
CA PRO A 189 6.98 -16.52 24.52
C PRO A 189 5.68 -17.01 23.89
N ILE A 190 4.59 -16.30 24.15
CA ILE A 190 3.26 -16.58 23.60
C ILE A 190 2.98 -15.58 22.49
N TYR A 191 2.67 -16.08 21.31
CA TYR A 191 2.34 -15.28 20.13
C TYR A 191 0.88 -15.52 19.77
N LYS A 192 0.18 -14.46 19.40
CA LYS A 192 -1.21 -14.47 18.98
C LYS A 192 -1.33 -14.23 17.49
N THR A 193 -2.38 -14.74 16.87
CA THR A 193 -2.65 -14.48 15.47
C THR A 193 -3.22 -13.07 15.31
N VAL A 194 -2.68 -12.34 14.35
CA VAL A 194 -3.15 -11.01 13.93
C VAL A 194 -3.40 -11.07 12.43
N ASN A 195 -4.65 -10.92 12.01
CA ASN A 195 -5.02 -10.92 10.60
C ASN A 195 -5.73 -9.62 10.24
N SER A 196 -5.37 -9.00 9.14
CA SER A 196 -6.15 -7.88 8.62
C SER A 196 -7.45 -8.38 7.98
N ARG A 197 -8.58 -7.73 8.31
CA ARG A 197 -9.86 -7.92 7.61
C ARG A 197 -9.93 -7.14 6.31
N ASP A 198 -9.05 -6.17 6.14
CA ASP A 198 -9.01 -5.25 5.00
C ASP A 198 -8.02 -5.70 3.91
N GLY A 199 -7.48 -6.92 4.03
CA GLY A 199 -6.56 -7.51 3.06
C GLY A 199 -5.14 -6.92 3.10
N LEU A 200 -4.77 -6.23 4.19
CA LEU A 200 -3.41 -5.75 4.40
C LEU A 200 -2.46 -6.91 4.69
N LYS A 201 -1.20 -6.77 4.29
CA LYS A 201 -0.18 -7.80 4.42
C LYS A 201 0.86 -7.44 5.47
N GLU A 202 1.11 -8.37 6.40
CA GLU A 202 2.22 -8.25 7.34
C GLU A 202 3.57 -8.26 6.60
N GLY A 203 4.47 -7.38 7.01
CA GLY A 203 5.77 -7.16 6.35
C GLY A 203 5.75 -6.17 5.18
N GLU A 204 4.56 -5.84 4.63
CA GLU A 204 4.39 -4.83 3.58
C GLU A 204 3.65 -3.59 4.11
N ASP A 205 2.44 -3.79 4.65
CA ASP A 205 1.52 -2.73 5.07
C ASP A 205 1.56 -2.49 6.57
N TYR A 206 1.96 -3.49 7.35
CA TYR A 206 2.10 -3.39 8.81
C TYR A 206 3.13 -4.40 9.34
N SER A 207 3.53 -4.20 10.59
CA SER A 207 4.33 -5.15 11.36
C SER A 207 3.69 -5.43 12.71
N VAL A 208 3.93 -6.62 13.26
CA VAL A 208 3.43 -7.05 14.57
C VAL A 208 4.59 -7.27 15.52
N SER A 209 4.49 -6.74 16.72
CA SER A 209 5.45 -6.97 17.79
C SER A 209 4.74 -7.29 19.11
N TYR A 210 5.48 -7.94 20.02
CA TYR A 210 4.94 -8.40 21.30
C TYR A 210 5.83 -7.93 22.43
N SER A 211 5.22 -7.56 23.56
CA SER A 211 5.94 -7.33 24.81
C SER A 211 5.21 -7.99 25.99
N ASP A 212 5.97 -8.30 27.05
CA ASP A 212 5.49 -8.96 28.27
C ASP A 212 4.81 -10.32 28.05
N ASN A 213 5.05 -10.93 26.87
CA ASN A 213 4.44 -12.20 26.46
C ASN A 213 5.17 -13.46 26.96
N VAL A 214 6.13 -13.30 27.90
CA VAL A 214 6.93 -14.38 28.53
C VAL A 214 6.69 -14.52 30.04
N ARG A 215 5.74 -13.77 30.60
CA ARG A 215 5.45 -13.77 32.05
C ARG A 215 3.95 -13.77 32.30
N CYS A 216 3.54 -14.25 33.48
CA CYS A 216 2.15 -14.09 33.91
C CYS A 216 1.81 -12.61 34.08
N GLY A 217 0.64 -12.22 33.62
CA GLY A 217 0.16 -10.83 33.64
C GLY A 217 -0.45 -10.44 32.32
N THR A 218 -0.42 -9.15 32.03
CA THR A 218 -0.93 -8.60 30.77
C THR A 218 0.21 -8.53 29.75
N ALA A 219 0.05 -9.23 28.64
CA ALA A 219 0.91 -9.13 27.46
C ALA A 219 0.33 -8.13 26.47
N THR A 220 1.20 -7.52 25.69
CA THR A 220 0.86 -6.51 24.69
C THR A 220 1.21 -6.98 23.29
N ILE A 221 0.29 -6.74 22.37
CA ILE A 221 0.48 -6.87 20.92
C ILE A 221 0.44 -5.47 20.33
N LYS A 222 1.45 -5.11 19.57
CA LYS A 222 1.52 -3.83 18.88
C LYS A 222 1.55 -4.06 17.37
N VAL A 223 0.55 -3.51 16.68
CA VAL A 223 0.47 -3.47 15.22
C VAL A 223 0.89 -2.09 14.77
N VAL A 224 1.94 -1.98 13.98
CA VAL A 224 2.51 -0.70 13.51
C VAL A 224 2.38 -0.63 12.01
N GLY A 225 1.84 0.46 11.50
CA GLY A 225 1.74 0.72 10.07
C GLY A 225 3.09 0.80 9.40
N ALA A 226 3.17 0.37 8.15
CA ALA A 226 4.35 0.40 7.30
C ALA A 226 4.01 0.95 5.91
N GLY A 227 5.00 1.47 5.20
CA GLY A 227 4.80 2.03 3.86
C GLY A 227 3.86 3.23 3.87
N VAL A 228 2.69 3.07 3.28
CA VAL A 228 1.62 4.09 3.21
C VAL A 228 0.87 4.21 4.55
N PHE A 229 0.83 3.14 5.34
CA PHE A 229 0.11 3.11 6.61
C PHE A 229 0.99 3.67 7.72
N ARG A 230 0.39 4.52 8.57
CA ARG A 230 1.06 5.15 9.71
C ARG A 230 0.24 5.00 10.98
N GLY A 231 0.90 5.19 12.13
CA GLY A 231 0.29 5.01 13.44
C GLY A 231 0.44 3.58 13.96
N GLU A 232 -0.27 3.28 15.03
CA GLU A 232 -0.18 1.98 15.71
C GLU A 232 -1.48 1.61 16.39
N GLN A 233 -1.82 0.33 16.43
CA GLN A 233 -2.89 -0.21 17.27
C GLN A 233 -2.29 -1.12 18.34
N ILE A 234 -2.81 -1.03 19.55
CA ILE A 234 -2.33 -1.78 20.70
C ILE A 234 -3.45 -2.67 21.22
N TYR A 235 -3.13 -3.95 21.43
CA TYR A 235 -4.02 -4.95 21.99
C TYR A 235 -3.38 -5.61 23.20
N HIS A 236 -4.21 -6.15 24.09
CA HIS A 236 -3.76 -6.81 25.29
C HIS A 236 -4.43 -8.16 25.46
N PHE A 237 -3.69 -9.16 25.98
CA PHE A 237 -4.23 -10.44 26.42
C PHE A 237 -3.62 -10.85 27.74
N SER A 238 -4.29 -11.73 28.48
CA SER A 238 -3.84 -12.17 29.81
C SER A 238 -3.08 -13.50 29.71
N ILE A 239 -1.97 -13.59 30.45
CA ILE A 239 -1.24 -14.83 30.68
C ILE A 239 -1.47 -15.24 32.14
N GLU A 240 -2.26 -16.28 32.33
CA GLU A 240 -2.65 -16.78 33.63
C GLU A 240 -1.56 -17.70 34.20
N ARG A 241 -1.38 -17.61 35.53
CA ARG A 241 -0.58 -18.60 36.25
C ARG A 241 -1.26 -19.97 36.11
N VAL A 242 -0.48 -20.97 35.70
CA VAL A 242 -0.91 -22.35 35.99
C VAL A 242 -0.91 -22.50 37.49
N PRO A 243 -2.05 -22.80 38.15
CA PRO A 243 -2.03 -23.21 39.51
C PRO A 243 -1.04 -24.36 39.61
N ALA A 244 0.00 -24.22 40.42
CA ALA A 244 0.83 -25.37 40.74
C ALA A 244 -0.14 -26.43 41.24
N GLY A 245 -0.23 -27.55 40.52
CA GLY A 245 -0.91 -28.75 41.03
C GLY A 245 -0.08 -29.31 42.20
N TYR A 246 0.08 -28.46 43.22
CA TYR A 246 0.86 -28.74 44.39
C TYR A 246 -0.02 -29.56 45.32
N THR A 247 0.13 -30.83 45.24
CA THR A 247 -0.28 -31.71 46.34
C THR A 247 0.80 -31.62 47.38
N VAL A 248 0.49 -30.94 48.52
CA VAL A 248 1.38 -30.96 49.66
C VAL A 248 1.69 -32.43 49.98
N PRO A 249 2.95 -32.87 49.92
CA PRO A 249 3.26 -34.24 50.23
C PRO A 249 2.84 -34.52 51.70
N THR A 250 1.83 -35.37 51.87
CA THR A 250 1.47 -35.83 53.21
C THR A 250 2.43 -36.92 53.61
N GLY A 251 3.06 -36.77 54.80
CA GLY A 251 3.96 -37.78 55.34
C GLY A 251 5.46 -37.43 55.33
N LEU A 252 5.81 -36.19 55.01
CA LEU A 252 7.19 -35.70 55.22
C LEU A 252 7.48 -35.70 56.73
N LYS A 253 8.44 -36.53 57.18
CA LYS A 253 8.93 -36.56 58.54
C LYS A 253 10.33 -35.95 58.55
N ALA A 254 10.50 -34.85 59.19
CA ALA A 254 11.83 -34.30 59.55
C ALA A 254 12.21 -34.79 60.95
N VAL A 255 13.44 -35.21 61.11
CA VAL A 255 14.00 -35.56 62.44
C VAL A 255 14.69 -34.31 63.01
N TYR A 256 14.55 -34.07 64.30
CA TYR A 256 15.18 -32.93 64.96
C TYR A 256 16.69 -32.88 64.65
N GLY A 257 17.14 -31.74 64.11
CA GLY A 257 18.53 -31.53 63.69
C GLY A 257 18.81 -31.67 62.20
N GLN A 258 17.81 -32.06 61.39
CA GLN A 258 17.95 -32.05 59.92
C GLN A 258 17.74 -30.63 59.36
N ILE A 259 18.62 -30.23 58.44
CA ILE A 259 18.40 -29.03 57.61
C ILE A 259 17.54 -29.38 56.38
N LEU A 260 16.91 -28.39 55.82
CA LEU A 260 15.98 -28.58 54.68
C LEU A 260 16.57 -29.34 53.50
N SER A 261 17.90 -29.22 53.24
CA SER A 261 18.60 -29.95 52.22
C SER A 261 18.71 -31.47 52.46
N ASP A 262 18.50 -31.92 53.70
CA ASP A 262 18.58 -33.32 54.07
C ASP A 262 17.24 -34.05 53.95
N VAL A 263 16.19 -33.31 53.65
CA VAL A 263 14.83 -33.86 53.49
C VAL A 263 14.67 -34.35 52.07
N LYS A 264 14.59 -35.66 51.87
CA LYS A 264 14.29 -36.21 50.54
C LYS A 264 12.89 -35.74 50.11
N LEU A 265 12.86 -34.89 49.09
CA LEU A 265 11.61 -34.50 48.42
C LEU A 265 11.19 -35.58 47.44
N PRO A 266 9.89 -35.80 47.20
CA PRO A 266 9.40 -36.66 46.13
C PRO A 266 9.89 -36.22 44.79
N GLU A 267 9.99 -37.16 43.82
CA GLU A 267 10.37 -36.85 42.43
C GLU A 267 9.49 -35.73 41.85
N GLY A 268 10.15 -34.69 41.25
CA GLY A 268 9.48 -33.53 40.68
C GLY A 268 9.55 -32.25 41.51
N PHE A 269 10.23 -32.28 42.68
CA PHE A 269 10.52 -31.09 43.51
C PHE A 269 12.01 -30.80 43.53
N SER A 270 12.41 -29.63 43.03
CA SER A 270 13.77 -29.09 43.14
C SER A 270 13.77 -27.78 43.90
#